data_8518a71204d0beb91487a16d948457d3
#
_entry.id   8518a71204d0beb91487a16d948457d3
#
_cell.length_a   1.000
_cell.length_b   1.000
_cell.length_c   1.000
_cell.angle_alpha   90.00
_cell.angle_beta   90.00
_cell.angle_gamma   90.00
#
_symmetry.space_group_name_H-M   'P 1'
#
loop_
_entity.id
_entity.type
_entity.pdbx_description
1 polymer ?
#
loop_
_entity_poly.entity_id
_entity_poly.type
_entity_poly.pdbx_seq_one_letter_code
_entity_poly.pdbx_strand_id
1 'polypeptide(L)'
;MRLLRCLNTLGCAEFSLEEACALAAKHGLDGVEVRALGGTLDLAAYLRGQYGTPEELAEKMRAAGGPVRVVAFNTSMKLVGGSATERDQLIDIVPWAEALGVRWLRVFDGGKMADEGELAQAVETLRWWREERAVHGWSTDWMIETHDSLFTAAAIGRLRAAVPNVAILWDSHHTWKKGGEDPLVTWAVIRAGVVHVHVKDSVSVPSARHPFTYVLPGAGEFPMAPLVAALREANFAGPVSLEWERQWHPYLEPLDVALTTAAGRGWW
;
A
#
# COMPACT_ATOMS: atom_id res chain seq x y z
N MET A 1 -20.30 8.34 1.98
CA MET A 1 -19.05 9.05 2.27
C MET A 1 -18.15 9.04 1.02
N ARG A 2 -17.35 10.10 0.76
CA ARG A 2 -16.35 10.11 -0.31
C ARG A 2 -15.15 9.25 0.11
N LEU A 3 -14.65 8.40 -0.77
CA LEU A 3 -13.43 7.63 -0.52
C LEU A 3 -12.20 8.56 -0.54
N LEU A 4 -11.22 8.26 0.30
CA LEU A 4 -9.89 8.89 0.23
C LEU A 4 -9.11 8.23 -0.90
N ARG A 5 -9.05 8.89 -2.06
CA ARG A 5 -8.39 8.37 -3.25
C ARG A 5 -6.93 8.78 -3.27
N CYS A 6 -6.04 7.82 -3.47
CA CYS A 6 -4.60 8.03 -3.44
C CYS A 6 -3.93 7.42 -4.68
N LEU A 7 -2.75 7.91 -5.00
CA LEU A 7 -1.84 7.22 -5.91
C LEU A 7 -0.71 6.52 -5.13
N ASN A 8 -0.20 5.40 -5.68
CA ASN A 8 1.03 4.78 -5.22
C ASN A 8 2.18 5.17 -6.17
N THR A 9 3.33 5.56 -5.60
CA THR A 9 4.46 6.08 -6.37
C THR A 9 5.19 5.04 -7.21
N LEU A 10 4.85 3.74 -7.15
CA LEU A 10 5.34 2.76 -8.13
C LEU A 10 4.98 3.12 -9.57
N GLY A 11 3.91 3.88 -9.76
CA GLY A 11 3.49 4.36 -11.07
C GLY A 11 4.31 5.53 -11.62
N CYS A 12 5.07 6.20 -10.75
CA CYS A 12 5.94 7.35 -11.06
C CYS A 12 7.22 7.30 -10.20
N ALA A 13 7.88 6.17 -10.18
CA ALA A 13 9.00 5.88 -9.27
C ALA A 13 10.18 6.86 -9.40
N GLU A 14 10.34 7.46 -10.57
CA GLU A 14 11.35 8.47 -10.88
C GLU A 14 11.07 9.86 -10.26
N PHE A 15 9.85 10.10 -9.79
CA PHE A 15 9.43 11.41 -9.24
C PHE A 15 10.03 11.66 -7.86
N SER A 16 10.19 12.94 -7.54
CA SER A 16 10.34 13.44 -6.17
C SER A 16 9.00 13.35 -5.42
N LEU A 17 9.04 13.55 -4.10
CA LEU A 17 7.82 13.57 -3.30
C LEU A 17 6.91 14.73 -3.70
N GLU A 18 7.48 15.89 -3.99
CA GLU A 18 6.74 17.09 -4.44
C GLU A 18 6.06 16.86 -5.79
N GLU A 19 6.76 16.23 -6.75
CA GLU A 19 6.18 15.90 -8.06
C GLU A 19 5.04 14.89 -7.93
N ALA A 20 5.18 13.88 -7.07
CA ALA A 20 4.12 12.93 -6.78
C ALA A 20 2.89 13.60 -6.13
N CYS A 21 3.11 14.51 -5.16
CA CYS A 21 2.04 15.31 -4.56
C CYS A 21 1.37 16.26 -5.58
N ALA A 22 2.16 16.87 -6.46
CA ALA A 22 1.63 17.73 -7.52
C ALA A 22 0.76 16.93 -8.51
N LEU A 23 1.20 15.72 -8.88
CA LEU A 23 0.40 14.81 -9.71
C LEU A 23 -0.90 14.42 -9.02
N ALA A 24 -0.86 14.06 -7.75
CA ALA A 24 -2.05 13.75 -6.96
C ALA A 24 -3.02 14.94 -6.92
N ALA A 25 -2.51 16.13 -6.65
CA ALA A 25 -3.31 17.37 -6.64
C ALA A 25 -3.95 17.68 -8.01
N LYS A 26 -3.21 17.52 -9.11
CA LYS A 26 -3.70 17.67 -10.49
C LYS A 26 -4.94 16.82 -10.75
N HIS A 27 -4.96 15.59 -10.20
CA HIS A 27 -6.07 14.65 -10.37
C HIS A 27 -7.12 14.69 -9.25
N GLY A 28 -7.04 15.68 -8.34
CA GLY A 28 -7.99 15.83 -7.24
C GLY A 28 -7.97 14.63 -6.27
N LEU A 29 -6.80 14.01 -6.09
CA LEU A 29 -6.59 12.94 -5.13
C LEU A 29 -6.29 13.50 -3.74
N ASP A 30 -6.51 12.69 -2.72
CA ASP A 30 -6.38 13.08 -1.31
C ASP A 30 -4.99 12.79 -0.75
N GLY A 31 -4.25 11.85 -1.36
CA GLY A 31 -2.98 11.44 -0.82
C GLY A 31 -2.05 10.71 -1.78
N VAL A 32 -0.83 10.56 -1.29
CA VAL A 32 0.25 9.80 -1.92
C VAL A 32 0.69 8.68 -0.98
N GLU A 33 0.72 7.47 -1.48
CA GLU A 33 1.32 6.31 -0.86
C GLU A 33 2.72 6.12 -1.46
N VAL A 34 3.75 6.20 -0.63
CA VAL A 34 5.14 6.27 -1.09
C VAL A 34 5.79 4.90 -1.05
N ARG A 35 6.14 4.36 -2.24
CA ARG A 35 6.89 3.11 -2.39
C ARG A 35 8.25 3.29 -3.03
N ALA A 36 8.38 4.22 -3.97
CA ALA A 36 9.62 4.57 -4.65
C ALA A 36 9.68 6.07 -4.89
N LEU A 37 10.86 6.66 -4.80
CA LEU A 37 11.13 8.06 -5.13
C LEU A 37 12.51 8.16 -5.77
N GLY A 38 12.68 9.04 -6.77
CA GLY A 38 13.95 9.24 -7.46
C GLY A 38 14.55 7.96 -8.04
N GLY A 39 13.72 7.00 -8.42
CA GLY A 39 14.12 5.71 -8.97
C GLY A 39 14.61 4.67 -7.95
N THR A 40 14.52 4.95 -6.65
CA THR A 40 14.96 4.02 -5.60
C THR A 40 13.83 3.58 -4.68
N LEU A 41 14.02 2.39 -4.10
CA LEU A 41 13.15 1.83 -3.04
C LEU A 41 13.73 2.08 -1.64
N ASP A 42 14.97 2.53 -1.54
CA ASP A 42 15.59 2.96 -0.27
C ASP A 42 15.13 4.39 0.03
N LEU A 43 13.93 4.47 0.58
CA LEU A 43 13.28 5.75 0.85
C LEU A 43 14.03 6.58 1.90
N ALA A 44 14.55 5.94 2.96
CA ALA A 44 15.25 6.65 4.02
C ALA A 44 16.55 7.30 3.51
N ALA A 45 17.32 6.58 2.70
CA ALA A 45 18.54 7.12 2.07
C ALA A 45 18.18 8.26 1.09
N TYR A 46 17.15 8.08 0.27
CA TYR A 46 16.67 9.12 -0.65
C TYR A 46 16.23 10.38 0.10
N LEU A 47 15.38 10.24 1.10
CA LEU A 47 14.86 11.38 1.86
C LEU A 47 15.98 12.13 2.59
N ARG A 48 16.92 11.40 3.18
CA ARG A 48 18.12 12.01 3.80
C ARG A 48 18.95 12.79 2.80
N GLY A 49 19.15 12.23 1.61
CA GLY A 49 19.91 12.91 0.54
C GLY A 49 19.23 14.15 -0.01
N GLN A 50 17.90 14.18 -0.05
CA GLN A 50 17.12 15.29 -0.62
C GLN A 50 16.74 16.38 0.39
N TYR A 51 16.49 15.98 1.65
CA TYR A 51 15.89 16.87 2.65
C TYR A 51 16.74 17.05 3.91
N GLY A 52 17.83 16.27 4.08
CA GLY A 52 18.66 16.33 5.27
C GLY A 52 18.04 15.59 6.46
N THR A 53 17.07 16.18 7.14
CA THR A 53 16.41 15.62 8.32
C THR A 53 14.91 15.44 8.14
N PRO A 54 14.27 14.58 8.96
CA PRO A 54 12.82 14.45 9.00
C PRO A 54 12.09 15.76 9.29
N GLU A 55 12.62 16.59 10.17
CA GLU A 55 12.05 17.89 10.54
C GLU A 55 12.09 18.86 9.37
N GLU A 56 13.20 18.91 8.62
CA GLU A 56 13.33 19.76 7.41
C GLU A 56 12.34 19.32 6.33
N LEU A 57 12.13 18.02 6.14
CA LEU A 57 11.08 17.51 5.25
C LEU A 57 9.69 17.97 5.72
N ALA A 58 9.39 17.78 7.00
CA ALA A 58 8.08 18.16 7.54
C ALA A 58 7.81 19.66 7.43
N GLU A 59 8.82 20.49 7.65
CA GLU A 59 8.73 21.94 7.45
C GLU A 59 8.47 22.29 5.99
N LYS A 60 9.22 21.70 5.08
CA LYS A 60 9.08 21.91 3.63
C LYS A 60 7.69 21.51 3.14
N MET A 61 7.19 20.33 3.55
CA MET A 61 5.85 19.87 3.17
C MET A 61 4.75 20.78 3.74
N ARG A 62 4.92 21.28 4.97
CA ARG A 62 3.99 22.22 5.59
C ARG A 62 4.01 23.59 4.87
N ALA A 63 5.20 24.08 4.51
CA ALA A 63 5.36 25.35 3.79
C ALA A 63 4.79 25.29 2.37
N ALA A 64 4.91 24.13 1.70
CA ALA A 64 4.32 23.92 0.37
C ALA A 64 2.78 24.01 0.42
N GLY A 65 2.19 23.67 1.56
CA GLY A 65 0.72 23.65 1.71
C GLY A 65 0.06 22.65 0.78
N GLY A 66 -1.27 22.71 0.71
CA GLY A 66 -2.04 21.87 -0.22
C GLY A 66 -2.82 20.75 0.48
N PRO A 67 -3.80 20.17 -0.22
CA PRO A 67 -4.71 19.21 0.35
C PRO A 67 -4.15 17.76 0.35
N VAL A 68 -3.07 17.50 -0.39
CA VAL A 68 -2.50 16.17 -0.58
C VAL A 68 -1.59 15.81 0.60
N ARG A 69 -1.76 14.61 1.16
CA ARG A 69 -0.96 14.11 2.28
C ARG A 69 -0.21 12.84 1.89
N VAL A 70 0.93 12.59 2.53
CA VAL A 70 1.54 11.26 2.54
C VAL A 70 0.69 10.39 3.47
N VAL A 71 0.13 9.30 2.94
CA VAL A 71 -0.80 8.42 3.68
C VAL A 71 -0.13 7.16 4.21
N ALA A 72 0.95 6.72 3.56
CA ALA A 72 1.75 5.58 3.97
C ALA A 72 3.15 5.62 3.35
N PHE A 73 4.11 4.99 4.02
CA PHE A 73 5.37 4.56 3.42
C PHE A 73 5.38 3.04 3.25
N ASN A 74 5.78 2.58 2.07
CA ASN A 74 5.83 1.15 1.75
C ASN A 74 7.26 0.65 1.80
N THR A 75 7.54 -0.26 2.72
CA THR A 75 8.86 -0.84 2.92
C THR A 75 9.05 -2.14 2.14
N SER A 76 10.26 -2.69 2.13
CA SER A 76 10.52 -4.02 1.59
C SER A 76 10.48 -5.12 2.65
N MET A 77 10.27 -4.74 3.92
CA MET A 77 10.18 -5.69 5.04
C MET A 77 9.08 -6.71 4.81
N LYS A 78 9.37 -7.96 5.18
CA LYS A 78 8.42 -9.07 5.16
C LYS A 78 8.13 -9.55 6.58
N LEU A 79 6.89 -9.88 6.82
CA LEU A 79 6.45 -10.45 8.08
C LEU A 79 7.07 -11.85 8.31
N VAL A 80 7.06 -12.67 7.25
CA VAL A 80 7.72 -13.99 7.21
C VAL A 80 8.89 -13.94 6.23
N GLY A 81 10.07 -14.35 6.68
CA GLY A 81 11.28 -14.38 5.85
C GLY A 81 11.96 -13.02 5.65
N GLY A 82 11.62 -12.02 6.45
CA GLY A 82 12.30 -10.72 6.42
C GLY A 82 13.75 -10.81 6.87
N SER A 83 14.64 -10.10 6.18
CA SER A 83 16.08 -10.02 6.47
C SER A 83 16.41 -8.94 7.50
N ALA A 84 17.61 -9.01 8.08
CA ALA A 84 18.12 -7.95 8.96
C ALA A 84 18.18 -6.59 8.23
N THR A 85 18.67 -6.58 6.99
CA THR A 85 18.74 -5.35 6.17
C THR A 85 17.36 -4.72 5.94
N GLU A 86 16.33 -5.54 5.69
CA GLU A 86 14.96 -5.02 5.55
C GLU A 86 14.42 -4.43 6.86
N ARG A 87 14.81 -5.02 8.01
CA ARG A 87 14.49 -4.45 9.32
C ARG A 87 15.18 -3.11 9.56
N ASP A 88 16.47 -3.02 9.26
CA ASP A 88 17.25 -1.79 9.41
C ASP A 88 16.64 -0.67 8.55
N GLN A 89 16.35 -0.93 7.28
CA GLN A 89 15.69 0.01 6.37
C GLN A 89 14.30 0.43 6.85
N LEU A 90 13.56 -0.49 7.48
CA LEU A 90 12.26 -0.18 8.06
C LEU A 90 12.42 0.75 9.28
N ILE A 91 13.37 0.49 10.16
CA ILE A 91 13.63 1.36 11.32
C ILE A 91 14.09 2.76 10.85
N ASP A 92 14.92 2.83 9.82
CA ASP A 92 15.43 4.08 9.25
C ASP A 92 14.33 4.98 8.66
N ILE A 93 13.20 4.42 8.21
CA ILE A 93 12.10 5.22 7.66
C ILE A 93 11.13 5.74 8.73
N VAL A 94 11.12 5.16 9.95
CA VAL A 94 10.17 5.54 11.01
C VAL A 94 10.26 7.03 11.36
N PRO A 95 11.44 7.64 11.59
CA PRO A 95 11.52 9.07 11.92
C PRO A 95 10.88 9.98 10.86
N TRP A 96 10.99 9.61 9.59
CA TRP A 96 10.37 10.33 8.46
C TRP A 96 8.83 10.21 8.49
N ALA A 97 8.33 9.02 8.82
CA ALA A 97 6.90 8.78 8.98
C ALA A 97 6.33 9.58 10.18
N GLU A 98 7.01 9.53 11.33
CA GLU A 98 6.62 10.30 12.52
C GLU A 98 6.60 11.81 12.23
N ALA A 99 7.62 12.36 11.59
CA ALA A 99 7.71 13.80 11.28
C ALA A 99 6.59 14.29 10.35
N LEU A 100 6.12 13.43 9.43
CA LEU A 100 5.00 13.72 8.53
C LEU A 100 3.63 13.32 9.12
N GLY A 101 3.57 12.73 10.31
CA GLY A 101 2.33 12.22 10.91
C GLY A 101 1.75 11.03 10.15
N VAL A 102 2.58 10.26 9.47
CA VAL A 102 2.17 9.07 8.72
C VAL A 102 1.95 7.91 9.67
N ARG A 103 0.71 7.45 9.73
CA ARG A 103 0.31 6.37 10.64
C ARG A 103 0.84 5.00 10.22
N TRP A 104 0.95 4.72 8.93
CA TRP A 104 1.12 3.37 8.44
C TRP A 104 2.40 3.16 7.63
N LEU A 105 3.16 2.12 8.03
CA LEU A 105 4.19 1.53 7.20
C LEU A 105 3.66 0.22 6.63
N ARG A 106 3.73 0.03 5.33
CA ARG A 106 3.39 -1.23 4.70
C ARG A 106 4.54 -2.23 4.85
N VAL A 107 4.19 -3.42 5.32
CA VAL A 107 5.05 -4.61 5.38
C VAL A 107 4.40 -5.70 4.55
N PHE A 108 5.16 -6.42 3.75
CA PHE A 108 4.67 -7.59 3.04
C PHE A 108 4.36 -8.74 4.01
N ASP A 109 3.39 -9.56 3.68
CA ASP A 109 3.10 -10.79 4.41
C ASP A 109 4.25 -11.80 4.34
N GLY A 110 4.87 -11.97 3.15
CA GLY A 110 5.95 -12.94 2.92
C GLY A 110 5.51 -14.39 3.14
N GLY A 111 6.46 -15.31 3.07
CA GLY A 111 6.23 -16.74 3.29
C GLY A 111 5.14 -17.32 2.40
N LYS A 112 4.54 -18.39 2.87
CA LYS A 112 3.32 -18.98 2.31
C LYS A 112 2.19 -19.01 3.35
N MET A 113 2.51 -18.77 4.64
CA MET A 113 1.62 -18.90 5.82
C MET A 113 0.74 -20.18 5.78
N ALA A 114 1.29 -21.20 5.12
CA ALA A 114 0.59 -22.45 4.90
C ALA A 114 0.67 -23.37 6.12
N ASP A 115 1.67 -23.17 6.97
CA ASP A 115 1.93 -23.99 8.15
C ASP A 115 2.00 -23.16 9.45
N GLU A 116 2.02 -23.86 10.56
CA GLU A 116 2.06 -23.27 11.91
C GLU A 116 3.41 -22.60 12.22
N GLY A 117 4.51 -23.04 11.57
CA GLY A 117 5.85 -22.46 11.75
C GLY A 117 5.94 -21.07 11.18
N GLU A 118 5.43 -20.85 9.97
CA GLU A 118 5.35 -19.50 9.35
C GLU A 118 4.41 -18.57 10.13
N LEU A 119 3.26 -19.10 10.59
CA LEU A 119 2.35 -18.31 11.42
C LEU A 119 3.01 -17.90 12.74
N ALA A 120 3.74 -18.82 13.39
CA ALA A 120 4.49 -18.52 14.61
C ALA A 120 5.57 -17.45 14.35
N GLN A 121 6.29 -17.50 13.23
CA GLN A 121 7.26 -16.47 12.83
C GLN A 121 6.58 -15.11 12.62
N ALA A 122 5.42 -15.08 11.97
CA ALA A 122 4.65 -13.85 11.76
C ALA A 122 4.24 -13.22 13.10
N VAL A 123 3.74 -14.04 14.04
CA VAL A 123 3.36 -13.59 15.39
C VAL A 123 4.56 -13.02 16.15
N GLU A 124 5.73 -13.68 16.07
CA GLU A 124 6.95 -13.22 16.72
C GLU A 124 7.47 -11.90 16.13
N THR A 125 7.44 -11.78 14.79
CA THR A 125 7.83 -10.55 14.10
C THR A 125 6.91 -9.37 14.47
N LEU A 126 5.60 -9.59 14.57
CA LEU A 126 4.65 -8.57 15.03
C LEU A 126 4.83 -8.22 16.52
N ARG A 127 5.21 -9.18 17.34
CA ARG A 127 5.55 -8.92 18.76
C ARG A 127 6.79 -8.04 18.85
N TRP A 128 7.86 -8.39 18.16
CA TRP A 128 9.07 -7.58 18.09
C TRP A 128 8.74 -6.13 17.70
N TRP A 129 7.95 -5.91 16.65
CA TRP A 129 7.56 -4.56 16.25
C TRP A 129 6.80 -3.79 17.33
N ARG A 130 5.90 -4.45 18.03
CA ARG A 130 5.17 -3.82 19.15
C ARG A 130 6.09 -3.40 20.28
N GLU A 131 7.12 -4.19 20.57
CA GLU A 131 8.13 -3.91 21.57
C GLU A 131 8.99 -2.70 21.15
N GLU A 132 9.47 -2.68 19.89
CA GLU A 132 10.21 -1.53 19.33
C GLU A 132 9.39 -0.24 19.43
N ARG A 133 8.14 -0.29 18.99
CA ARG A 133 7.25 0.88 19.10
C ARG A 133 7.09 1.38 20.53
N ALA A 134 6.93 0.48 21.46
CA ALA A 134 6.76 0.83 22.88
C ALA A 134 8.03 1.45 23.47
N VAL A 135 9.21 0.90 23.13
CA VAL A 135 10.50 1.42 23.58
C VAL A 135 10.75 2.83 23.08
N HIS A 136 10.43 3.10 21.81
CA HIS A 136 10.70 4.38 21.17
C HIS A 136 9.54 5.38 21.24
N GLY A 137 8.36 4.95 21.70
CA GLY A 137 7.16 5.80 21.76
C GLY A 137 6.58 6.16 20.39
N TRP A 138 6.81 5.34 19.35
CA TRP A 138 6.34 5.63 18.01
C TRP A 138 4.82 5.51 17.88
N SER A 139 4.23 6.50 17.23
CA SER A 139 2.81 6.51 16.84
C SER A 139 2.56 5.73 15.56
N THR A 140 3.56 5.70 14.66
CA THR A 140 3.56 4.94 13.41
C THR A 140 3.43 3.44 13.68
N ASP A 141 2.63 2.74 12.87
CA ASP A 141 2.37 1.30 13.01
C ASP A 141 2.43 0.59 11.66
N TRP A 142 2.40 -0.74 11.71
CA TRP A 142 2.39 -1.57 10.51
C TRP A 142 0.98 -1.83 10.02
N MET A 143 0.84 -1.90 8.69
CA MET A 143 -0.23 -2.59 7.99
C MET A 143 0.38 -3.68 7.10
N ILE A 144 -0.19 -4.88 7.14
CA ILE A 144 0.30 -6.04 6.41
C ILE A 144 -0.41 -6.13 5.07
N GLU A 145 0.35 -6.08 3.98
CA GLU A 145 -0.21 -6.21 2.65
C GLU A 145 -0.50 -7.67 2.33
N THR A 146 -1.66 -7.91 1.72
CA THR A 146 -2.07 -9.21 1.17
C THR A 146 -1.39 -9.45 -0.19
N HIS A 147 -0.17 -10.01 -0.17
CA HIS A 147 0.71 -10.08 -1.34
C HIS A 147 1.18 -11.50 -1.70
N ASP A 148 1.88 -12.20 -0.77
CA ASP A 148 2.56 -13.47 -1.04
C ASP A 148 1.77 -14.69 -0.54
N SER A 149 1.18 -14.59 0.64
CA SER A 149 0.53 -15.69 1.36
C SER A 149 -0.90 -15.37 1.80
N LEU A 150 -1.21 -14.10 2.09
CA LEU A 150 -2.53 -13.66 2.57
C LEU A 150 -3.49 -13.32 1.42
N PHE A 151 -3.52 -14.12 0.37
CA PHE A 151 -4.38 -13.87 -0.80
C PHE A 151 -5.78 -14.52 -0.70
N THR A 152 -6.17 -15.04 0.48
CA THR A 152 -7.54 -15.50 0.74
C THR A 152 -8.08 -14.96 2.06
N ALA A 153 -9.39 -14.77 2.14
CA ALA A 153 -10.07 -14.36 3.38
C ALA A 153 -9.77 -15.31 4.54
N ALA A 154 -9.64 -16.60 4.27
CA ALA A 154 -9.29 -17.61 5.26
C ALA A 154 -7.87 -17.42 5.82
N ALA A 155 -6.87 -17.18 4.95
CA ALA A 155 -5.50 -16.93 5.36
C ALA A 155 -5.38 -15.64 6.20
N ILE A 156 -6.03 -14.56 5.75
CA ILE A 156 -6.12 -13.30 6.51
C ILE A 156 -6.78 -13.53 7.87
N GLY A 157 -7.86 -14.30 7.91
CA GLY A 157 -8.58 -14.66 9.14
C GLY A 157 -7.70 -15.43 10.13
N ARG A 158 -6.86 -16.36 9.67
CA ARG A 158 -5.91 -17.09 10.52
C ARG A 158 -4.89 -16.14 11.18
N LEU A 159 -4.28 -15.23 10.43
CA LEU A 159 -3.35 -14.25 10.98
C LEU A 159 -4.06 -13.37 12.03
N ARG A 160 -5.26 -12.89 11.72
CA ARG A 160 -6.04 -12.04 12.64
C ARG A 160 -6.54 -12.77 13.88
N ALA A 161 -6.79 -14.06 13.80
CA ALA A 161 -7.11 -14.88 14.97
C ALA A 161 -5.89 -15.04 15.89
N ALA A 162 -4.69 -15.22 15.32
CA ALA A 162 -3.45 -15.32 16.08
C ALA A 162 -2.98 -13.96 16.64
N VAL A 163 -3.19 -12.87 15.90
CA VAL A 163 -2.81 -11.51 16.28
C VAL A 163 -4.01 -10.57 16.16
N PRO A 164 -4.85 -10.48 17.19
CA PRO A 164 -5.96 -9.53 17.21
C PRO A 164 -5.48 -8.09 16.96
N ASN A 165 -6.26 -7.32 16.18
CA ASN A 165 -5.99 -5.93 15.83
C ASN A 165 -4.78 -5.71 14.88
N VAL A 166 -4.25 -6.77 14.22
CA VAL A 166 -3.33 -6.56 13.11
C VAL A 166 -4.05 -5.78 11.99
N ALA A 167 -3.42 -4.69 11.55
CA ALA A 167 -3.95 -3.87 10.47
C ALA A 167 -3.58 -4.49 9.12
N ILE A 168 -4.52 -4.49 8.18
CA ILE A 168 -4.37 -5.06 6.84
C ILE A 168 -4.41 -3.94 5.80
N LEU A 169 -3.40 -3.91 4.94
CA LEU A 169 -3.51 -3.32 3.63
C LEU A 169 -4.03 -4.41 2.69
N TRP A 170 -5.26 -4.26 2.27
CA TRP A 170 -5.87 -5.23 1.38
C TRP A 170 -5.59 -4.89 -0.08
N ASP A 171 -4.71 -5.66 -0.73
CA ASP A 171 -4.63 -5.67 -2.17
C ASP A 171 -5.79 -6.51 -2.72
N SER A 172 -6.82 -5.81 -3.15
CA SER A 172 -8.06 -6.43 -3.61
C SER A 172 -7.88 -7.20 -4.92
N HIS A 173 -6.88 -6.83 -5.73
CA HIS A 173 -6.54 -7.51 -6.95
C HIS A 173 -5.80 -8.83 -6.68
N HIS A 174 -4.93 -8.89 -5.65
CA HIS A 174 -4.24 -10.12 -5.29
C HIS A 174 -5.21 -11.19 -4.78
N THR A 175 -6.14 -10.85 -3.90
CA THR A 175 -7.15 -11.81 -3.45
C THR A 175 -8.05 -12.26 -4.59
N TRP A 176 -8.34 -11.40 -5.56
CA TRP A 176 -9.11 -11.74 -6.74
C TRP A 176 -8.33 -12.64 -7.72
N LYS A 177 -7.13 -12.24 -8.15
CA LYS A 177 -6.38 -12.96 -9.20
C LYS A 177 -5.56 -14.13 -8.68
N LYS A 178 -4.92 -14.01 -7.51
CA LYS A 178 -4.12 -15.09 -6.92
C LYS A 178 -4.98 -16.01 -6.07
N GLY A 179 -5.91 -15.44 -5.30
CA GLY A 179 -6.81 -16.19 -4.42
C GLY A 179 -8.05 -16.74 -5.11
N GLY A 180 -8.41 -16.20 -6.26
CA GLY A 180 -9.63 -16.60 -6.99
C GLY A 180 -10.93 -16.18 -6.27
N GLU A 181 -10.86 -15.26 -5.33
CA GLU A 181 -11.99 -14.82 -4.52
C GLU A 181 -12.71 -13.61 -5.13
N ASP A 182 -14.04 -13.59 -5.03
CA ASP A 182 -14.81 -12.39 -5.34
C ASP A 182 -14.46 -11.28 -4.32
N PRO A 183 -14.07 -10.07 -4.78
CA PRO A 183 -13.69 -8.97 -3.87
C PRO A 183 -14.78 -8.59 -2.88
N LEU A 184 -16.07 -8.73 -3.21
CA LEU A 184 -17.16 -8.43 -2.28
C LEU A 184 -17.27 -9.48 -1.17
N VAL A 185 -17.04 -10.74 -1.51
CA VAL A 185 -17.02 -11.84 -0.54
C VAL A 185 -15.83 -11.67 0.40
N THR A 186 -14.64 -11.42 -0.15
CA THR A 186 -13.45 -11.16 0.67
C THR A 186 -13.66 -9.96 1.57
N TRP A 187 -14.13 -8.82 1.02
CA TRP A 187 -14.41 -7.61 1.80
C TRP A 187 -15.36 -7.86 2.99
N ALA A 188 -16.46 -8.56 2.76
CA ALA A 188 -17.43 -8.84 3.82
C ALA A 188 -16.80 -9.55 5.04
N VAL A 189 -15.79 -10.39 4.81
CA VAL A 189 -15.11 -11.16 5.85
C VAL A 189 -14.01 -10.34 6.54
N ILE A 190 -13.17 -9.60 5.77
CA ILE A 190 -11.95 -9.02 6.31
C ILE A 190 -12.06 -7.55 6.73
N ARG A 191 -13.12 -6.84 6.32
CA ARG A 191 -13.27 -5.37 6.44
C ARG A 191 -12.94 -4.79 7.83
N ALA A 192 -13.21 -5.52 8.89
CA ALA A 192 -12.95 -5.04 10.26
C ALA A 192 -11.45 -4.85 10.58
N GLY A 193 -10.55 -5.40 9.77
CA GLY A 193 -9.09 -5.24 9.93
C GLY A 193 -8.44 -4.40 8.83
N VAL A 194 -9.19 -4.03 7.80
CA VAL A 194 -8.65 -3.30 6.65
C VAL A 194 -8.52 -1.81 6.99
N VAL A 195 -7.33 -1.28 6.83
CA VAL A 195 -7.02 0.14 7.05
C VAL A 195 -6.65 0.86 5.75
N HIS A 196 -6.30 0.14 4.70
CA HIS A 196 -5.91 0.64 3.38
C HIS A 196 -6.30 -0.36 2.30
N VAL A 197 -6.66 0.09 1.12
CA VAL A 197 -7.02 -0.78 -0.02
C VAL A 197 -6.20 -0.42 -1.24
N HIS A 198 -5.58 -1.43 -1.86
CA HIS A 198 -5.01 -1.31 -3.21
C HIS A 198 -6.03 -1.73 -4.26
N VAL A 199 -6.09 -0.98 -5.35
CA VAL A 199 -6.90 -1.27 -6.52
C VAL A 199 -6.05 -1.15 -7.79
N LYS A 200 -6.25 -2.06 -8.72
CA LYS A 200 -5.64 -2.09 -10.04
C LYS A 200 -6.51 -2.92 -10.98
N ASP A 201 -6.32 -2.80 -12.29
CA ASP A 201 -7.13 -3.49 -13.28
C ASP A 201 -6.30 -4.41 -14.17
N SER A 202 -6.86 -5.53 -14.59
CA SER A 202 -6.20 -6.50 -15.47
C SER A 202 -7.20 -7.30 -16.29
N VAL A 203 -6.68 -7.93 -17.34
CA VAL A 203 -7.39 -8.91 -18.16
C VAL A 203 -6.79 -10.30 -17.95
N SER A 204 -7.60 -11.36 -18.12
CA SER A 204 -7.19 -12.77 -17.97
C SER A 204 -6.38 -13.26 -19.20
N VAL A 205 -5.42 -12.45 -19.66
CA VAL A 205 -4.47 -12.77 -20.72
C VAL A 205 -3.08 -12.81 -20.10
N PRO A 206 -2.32 -13.91 -20.27
CA PRO A 206 -0.98 -14.02 -19.68
C PRO A 206 -0.03 -12.91 -20.15
N SER A 207 0.78 -12.42 -19.23
CA SER A 207 1.92 -11.53 -19.47
C SER A 207 3.24 -12.27 -19.23
N ALA A 208 4.37 -11.58 -19.39
CA ALA A 208 5.68 -12.17 -19.13
C ALA A 208 5.89 -12.61 -17.65
N ARG A 209 5.15 -12.01 -16.71
CA ARG A 209 5.33 -12.24 -15.26
C ARG A 209 4.15 -12.90 -14.57
N HIS A 210 2.94 -12.78 -15.13
CA HIS A 210 1.70 -13.21 -14.47
C HIS A 210 0.78 -13.94 -15.44
N PRO A 211 -0.14 -14.78 -14.95
CA PRO A 211 -1.20 -15.36 -15.77
C PRO A 211 -2.26 -14.35 -16.20
N PHE A 212 -2.02 -13.07 -15.95
CA PHE A 212 -2.86 -11.93 -16.35
C PHE A 212 -2.00 -10.76 -16.83
N THR A 213 -2.60 -9.78 -17.45
CA THR A 213 -1.95 -8.55 -17.92
C THR A 213 -2.63 -7.34 -17.30
N TYR A 214 -1.87 -6.46 -16.65
CA TYR A 214 -2.39 -5.18 -16.16
C TYR A 214 -2.75 -4.28 -17.34
N VAL A 215 -3.87 -3.58 -17.20
CA VAL A 215 -4.40 -2.65 -18.21
C VAL A 215 -4.85 -1.35 -17.56
N LEU A 216 -5.09 -0.33 -18.38
CA LEU A 216 -5.62 0.95 -17.88
C LEU A 216 -6.92 0.75 -17.09
N PRO A 217 -7.14 1.50 -16.00
CA PRO A 217 -8.32 1.40 -15.18
C PRO A 217 -9.62 1.45 -16.00
N GLY A 218 -10.49 0.48 -15.79
CA GLY A 218 -11.75 0.31 -16.51
C GLY A 218 -11.62 -0.28 -17.92
N ALA A 219 -10.43 -0.74 -18.32
CA ALA A 219 -10.24 -1.54 -19.55
C ALA A 219 -10.17 -3.04 -19.26
N GLY A 220 -10.15 -3.43 -18.01
CA GLY A 220 -10.01 -4.81 -17.56
C GLY A 220 -11.31 -5.41 -17.00
N GLU A 221 -11.10 -6.43 -16.20
CA GLU A 221 -12.16 -7.29 -15.64
C GLU A 221 -12.40 -7.07 -14.15
N PHE A 222 -11.60 -6.21 -13.50
CA PHE A 222 -11.72 -6.00 -12.05
C PHE A 222 -13.06 -5.35 -11.68
N PRO A 223 -13.84 -5.93 -10.75
CA PRO A 223 -15.19 -5.46 -10.42
C PRO A 223 -15.16 -4.20 -9.53
N MET A 224 -14.59 -3.08 -10.05
CA MET A 224 -14.36 -1.86 -9.27
C MET A 224 -15.64 -1.18 -8.82
N ALA A 225 -16.65 -1.08 -9.68
CA ALA A 225 -17.89 -0.36 -9.32
C ALA A 225 -18.63 -1.02 -8.13
N PRO A 226 -18.82 -2.35 -8.08
CA PRO A 226 -19.33 -3.03 -6.89
C PRO A 226 -18.45 -2.84 -5.65
N LEU A 227 -17.13 -2.90 -5.80
CA LEU A 227 -16.21 -2.69 -4.67
C LEU A 227 -16.34 -1.27 -4.11
N VAL A 228 -16.34 -0.25 -4.96
CA VAL A 228 -16.53 1.17 -4.55
C VAL A 228 -17.86 1.34 -3.80
N ALA A 229 -18.94 0.69 -4.28
CA ALA A 229 -20.22 0.74 -3.62
C ALA A 229 -20.16 0.12 -2.21
N ALA A 230 -19.55 -1.05 -2.07
CA ALA A 230 -19.39 -1.73 -0.79
C ALA A 230 -18.52 -0.95 0.21
N LEU A 231 -17.42 -0.34 -0.25
CA LEU A 231 -16.56 0.52 0.58
C LEU A 231 -17.34 1.76 1.08
N ARG A 232 -18.14 2.39 0.22
CA ARG A 232 -18.98 3.55 0.58
C ARG A 232 -20.09 3.18 1.57
N GLU A 233 -20.76 2.07 1.35
CA GLU A 233 -21.80 1.55 2.25
C GLU A 233 -21.24 1.24 3.64
N ALA A 234 -20.04 0.66 3.71
CA ALA A 234 -19.33 0.41 4.95
C ALA A 234 -18.74 1.67 5.61
N ASN A 235 -18.88 2.85 5.00
CA ASN A 235 -18.24 4.10 5.42
C ASN A 235 -16.72 3.94 5.62
N PHE A 236 -16.06 3.21 4.71
CA PHE A 236 -14.61 3.00 4.78
C PHE A 236 -13.87 4.33 4.78
N ALA A 237 -13.10 4.59 5.82
CA ALA A 237 -12.40 5.85 6.04
C ALA A 237 -10.91 5.80 5.66
N GLY A 238 -10.38 4.61 5.34
CA GLY A 238 -8.99 4.43 4.93
C GLY A 238 -8.73 4.87 3.49
N PRO A 239 -7.44 5.00 3.12
CA PRO A 239 -7.06 5.27 1.74
C PRO A 239 -7.44 4.13 0.79
N VAL A 240 -7.77 4.51 -0.46
CA VAL A 240 -7.88 3.60 -1.60
C VAL A 240 -6.87 4.07 -2.64
N SER A 241 -5.80 3.31 -2.82
CA SER A 241 -4.70 3.68 -3.71
C SER A 241 -4.78 2.95 -5.05
N LEU A 242 -4.67 3.70 -6.15
CA LEU A 242 -4.32 3.10 -7.43
C LEU A 242 -2.86 2.65 -7.36
N GLU A 243 -2.63 1.35 -7.24
CA GLU A 243 -1.30 0.76 -7.32
C GLU A 243 -0.95 0.45 -8.77
N TRP A 244 -0.37 1.45 -9.42
CA TRP A 244 0.05 1.35 -10.83
C TRP A 244 1.50 0.89 -10.90
N GLU A 245 1.72 -0.41 -11.12
CA GLU A 245 3.02 -1.08 -10.99
C GLU A 245 4.00 -0.83 -12.17
N ARG A 246 4.04 0.39 -12.73
CA ARG A 246 4.86 0.73 -13.90
C ARG A 246 6.35 0.50 -13.65
N GLN A 247 6.84 0.65 -12.43
CA GLN A 247 8.23 0.33 -12.05
C GLN A 247 8.60 -1.13 -12.39
N TRP A 248 7.67 -2.05 -12.23
CA TRP A 248 7.88 -3.48 -12.49
C TRP A 248 7.38 -3.92 -13.86
N HIS A 249 6.53 -3.13 -14.48
CA HIS A 249 5.87 -3.40 -15.75
C HIS A 249 6.03 -2.20 -16.69
N PRO A 250 7.23 -2.01 -17.31
CA PRO A 250 7.52 -0.83 -18.13
C PRO A 250 6.65 -0.65 -19.38
N TYR A 251 5.86 -1.66 -19.73
CA TYR A 251 4.87 -1.56 -20.82
C TYR A 251 3.64 -0.74 -20.45
N LEU A 252 3.44 -0.49 -19.14
CA LEU A 252 2.32 0.31 -18.66
C LEU A 252 2.52 1.79 -19.01
N GLU A 253 1.42 2.42 -19.40
CA GLU A 253 1.38 3.86 -19.66
C GLU A 253 1.81 4.67 -18.41
N PRO A 254 2.25 5.93 -18.60
CA PRO A 254 2.53 6.82 -17.47
C PRO A 254 1.35 6.91 -16.49
N LEU A 255 1.64 7.07 -15.19
CA LEU A 255 0.60 7.15 -14.15
C LEU A 255 -0.41 8.28 -14.42
N ASP A 256 0.02 9.40 -15.00
CA ASP A 256 -0.86 10.52 -15.38
C ASP A 256 -1.95 10.08 -16.37
N VAL A 257 -1.60 9.20 -17.33
CA VAL A 257 -2.54 8.61 -18.29
C VAL A 257 -3.52 7.66 -17.58
N ALA A 258 -3.01 6.83 -16.67
CA ALA A 258 -3.84 5.89 -15.90
C ALA A 258 -4.86 6.64 -15.03
N LEU A 259 -4.43 7.71 -14.33
CA LEU A 259 -5.30 8.54 -13.50
C LEU A 259 -6.34 9.30 -14.33
N THR A 260 -5.95 9.87 -15.47
CA THR A 260 -6.87 10.51 -16.44
C THR A 260 -7.92 9.52 -16.92
N THR A 261 -7.50 8.29 -17.26
CA THR A 261 -8.39 7.23 -17.72
C THR A 261 -9.37 6.80 -16.62
N ALA A 262 -8.87 6.60 -15.41
CA ALA A 262 -9.70 6.25 -14.26
C ALA A 262 -10.79 7.29 -13.99
N ALA A 263 -10.43 8.58 -14.05
CA ALA A 263 -11.36 9.69 -13.86
C ALA A 263 -12.40 9.76 -15.02
N GLY A 264 -11.94 9.68 -16.28
CA GLY A 264 -12.80 9.75 -17.45
C GLY A 264 -13.80 8.60 -17.55
N ARG A 265 -13.49 7.45 -16.98
CA ARG A 265 -14.38 6.27 -16.94
C ARG A 265 -15.20 6.18 -15.65
N GLY A 266 -15.02 7.10 -14.71
CA GLY A 266 -15.68 7.00 -13.41
C GLY A 266 -15.32 5.70 -12.66
N TRP A 267 -14.07 5.25 -12.81
CA TRP A 267 -13.63 3.93 -12.31
C TRP A 267 -13.62 3.87 -10.78
N TRP A 268 -13.41 5.03 -10.09
CA TRP A 268 -13.41 5.09 -8.61
C TRP A 268 -14.00 6.39 -8.02
#